data_b231cfde3df13c9a9ff599255011497c
#
_entry.id   b231cfde3df13c9a9ff599255011497c
#
_cell.length_a   1.000
_cell.length_b   1.000
_cell.length_c   1.000
_cell.angle_alpha   90.00
_cell.angle_beta   90.00
_cell.angle_gamma   90.00
#
_symmetry.space_group_name_H-M   'P 1'
#
loop_
_entity.id
_entity.type
_entity.pdbx_description
1 polymer ?
#
loop_
_entity_poly.entity_id
_entity_poly.type
_entity_poly.pdbx_seq_one_letter_code
_entity_poly.pdbx_strand_id
1 'polypeptide(L)'
;MAFASKDIIEILNKVKYPYNINLLAQQKALDILNDPYEIDKWVRLILQERSRVMEAFTLLPITKKIYPTDANFFLVEVTDAQSTYDYLVSKGIIVRNRNRVTMCGNCLRITIGTKTENAELLAALRAL
;
A
#
# COMPACT_ATOMS: atom_id res chain seq x y z
N MET A 1 -9.56 -10.46 10.13
CA MET A 1 -10.92 -10.91 10.50
C MET A 1 -10.77 -12.18 11.31
N ALA A 2 -11.57 -12.38 12.35
CA ALA A 2 -11.55 -13.61 13.15
C ALA A 2 -12.97 -14.15 13.32
N PHE A 3 -13.11 -15.47 13.25
CA PHE A 3 -14.35 -16.20 13.50
C PHE A 3 -14.09 -17.14 14.68
N ALA A 4 -14.87 -17.01 15.76
CA ALA A 4 -14.72 -17.82 16.96
C ALA A 4 -16.04 -17.88 17.73
N SER A 5 -16.06 -18.61 18.87
CA SER A 5 -17.20 -18.59 19.79
C SER A 5 -17.43 -17.17 20.35
N LYS A 6 -18.66 -16.92 20.83
CA LYS A 6 -19.03 -15.63 21.39
C LYS A 6 -18.08 -15.17 22.49
N ASP A 7 -17.71 -16.06 23.40
CA ASP A 7 -16.83 -15.74 24.53
C ASP A 7 -15.44 -15.29 24.08
N ILE A 8 -14.87 -15.94 23.05
CA ILE A 8 -13.59 -15.55 22.48
C ILE A 8 -13.71 -14.19 21.78
N ILE A 9 -14.78 -13.97 21.02
CA ILE A 9 -15.02 -12.66 20.35
C ILE A 9 -15.18 -11.54 21.39
N GLU A 10 -15.82 -11.78 22.52
CA GLU A 10 -15.93 -10.78 23.61
C GLU A 10 -14.57 -10.43 24.20
N ILE A 11 -13.67 -11.41 24.39
CA ILE A 11 -12.30 -11.17 24.84
C ILE A 11 -11.53 -10.35 23.78
N LEU A 12 -11.60 -10.75 22.52
CA LEU A 12 -10.93 -10.05 21.42
C LEU A 12 -11.42 -8.61 21.28
N ASN A 13 -12.70 -8.34 21.49
CA ASN A 13 -13.26 -7.00 21.47
C ASN A 13 -12.73 -6.07 22.58
N LYS A 14 -12.30 -6.63 23.73
CA LYS A 14 -11.69 -5.86 24.83
C LYS A 14 -10.26 -5.40 24.51
N VAL A 15 -9.52 -6.14 23.68
CA VAL A 15 -8.10 -5.91 23.39
C VAL A 15 -7.83 -5.40 21.97
N LYS A 16 -8.81 -5.41 21.07
CA LYS A 16 -8.66 -4.91 19.70
C LYS A 16 -8.39 -3.42 19.68
N TYR A 17 -7.71 -2.95 18.65
CA TYR A 17 -7.61 -1.53 18.38
C TYR A 17 -9.00 -0.87 18.25
N PRO A 18 -9.14 0.41 18.67
CA PRO A 18 -10.44 1.11 18.70
C PRO A 18 -11.00 1.45 17.30
N TYR A 19 -10.27 1.14 16.24
CA TYR A 19 -10.70 1.43 14.87
C TYR A 19 -11.75 0.44 14.42
N ASN A 20 -13.00 0.91 14.41
CA ASN A 20 -14.13 0.14 13.88
C ASN A 20 -14.40 0.54 12.43
N ILE A 21 -14.94 -0.41 11.66
CA ILE A 21 -15.46 -0.12 10.33
C ILE A 21 -16.76 0.68 10.52
N ASN A 22 -16.82 1.90 10.01
CA ASN A 22 -17.99 2.75 10.13
C ASN A 22 -19.16 2.20 9.26
N LEU A 23 -20.36 2.67 9.55
CA LEU A 23 -21.58 2.17 8.90
C LEU A 23 -21.56 2.38 7.37
N LEU A 24 -21.07 3.52 6.90
CA LEU A 24 -20.97 3.80 5.44
C LEU A 24 -20.02 2.83 4.74
N ALA A 25 -18.88 2.51 5.37
CA ALA A 25 -17.94 1.54 4.83
C ALA A 25 -18.54 0.12 4.81
N GLN A 26 -19.31 -0.25 5.84
CA GLN A 26 -20.02 -1.54 5.86
C GLN A 26 -21.06 -1.62 4.74
N GLN A 27 -21.87 -0.58 4.58
CA GLN A 27 -22.88 -0.52 3.51
C GLN A 27 -22.19 -0.63 2.14
N LYS A 28 -21.15 0.17 1.90
CA LYS A 28 -20.42 0.13 0.64
C LYS A 28 -19.77 -1.22 0.35
N ALA A 29 -19.26 -1.90 1.39
CA ALA A 29 -18.73 -3.25 1.24
C ALA A 29 -19.82 -4.26 0.83
N LEU A 30 -21.02 -4.18 1.44
CA LEU A 30 -22.15 -5.01 1.05
C LEU A 30 -22.59 -4.75 -0.41
N ASP A 31 -22.66 -3.50 -0.81
CA ASP A 31 -23.02 -3.12 -2.18
C ASP A 31 -22.01 -3.73 -3.20
N ILE A 32 -20.71 -3.63 -2.90
CA ILE A 32 -19.65 -4.15 -3.78
C ILE A 32 -19.67 -5.67 -3.85
N LEU A 33 -19.96 -6.36 -2.73
CA LEU A 33 -20.04 -7.83 -2.71
C LEU A 33 -21.16 -8.39 -3.61
N ASN A 34 -22.13 -7.57 -3.99
CA ASN A 34 -23.16 -7.95 -4.96
C ASN A 34 -22.67 -7.91 -6.42
N ASP A 35 -21.49 -7.37 -6.68
CA ASP A 35 -20.87 -7.35 -8.01
C ASP A 35 -19.42 -7.92 -7.97
N PRO A 36 -19.28 -9.25 -7.93
CA PRO A 36 -17.96 -9.90 -7.91
C PRO A 36 -17.12 -9.59 -9.15
N TYR A 37 -17.77 -9.32 -10.29
CA TYR A 37 -17.06 -9.01 -11.54
C TYR A 37 -16.25 -7.70 -11.46
N GLU A 38 -16.82 -6.66 -10.86
CA GLU A 38 -16.11 -5.38 -10.66
C GLU A 38 -14.94 -5.55 -9.69
N ILE A 39 -15.09 -6.39 -8.64
CA ILE A 39 -13.99 -6.70 -7.71
C ILE A 39 -12.83 -7.37 -8.47
N ASP A 40 -13.11 -8.40 -9.24
CA ASP A 40 -12.10 -9.12 -10.01
C ASP A 40 -11.39 -8.23 -11.03
N LYS A 41 -12.11 -7.32 -11.65
CA LYS A 41 -11.55 -6.31 -12.55
C LYS A 41 -10.57 -5.40 -11.85
N TRP A 42 -10.94 -4.86 -10.69
CA TRP A 42 -10.04 -4.00 -9.90
C TRP A 42 -8.81 -4.75 -9.40
N VAL A 43 -8.98 -5.97 -8.94
CA VAL A 43 -7.85 -6.82 -8.51
C VAL A 43 -6.87 -7.02 -9.66
N ARG A 44 -7.35 -7.37 -10.86
CA ARG A 44 -6.49 -7.54 -12.05
C ARG A 44 -5.75 -6.25 -12.41
N LEU A 45 -6.43 -5.11 -12.38
CA LEU A 45 -5.80 -3.81 -12.65
C LEU A 45 -4.70 -3.50 -11.64
N ILE A 46 -4.94 -3.73 -10.35
CA ILE A 46 -3.94 -3.52 -9.30
C ILE A 46 -2.74 -4.44 -9.50
N LEU A 47 -2.95 -5.71 -9.81
CA LEU A 47 -1.87 -6.67 -10.03
C LEU A 47 -1.02 -6.29 -11.26
N GLN A 48 -1.64 -5.87 -12.35
CA GLN A 48 -0.94 -5.39 -13.54
C GLN A 48 -0.11 -4.15 -13.25
N GLU A 49 -0.70 -3.14 -12.62
CA GLU A 49 0.00 -1.91 -12.24
C GLU A 49 1.11 -2.19 -11.22
N ARG A 50 0.89 -3.10 -10.27
CA ARG A 50 1.93 -3.51 -9.31
C ARG A 50 3.16 -4.05 -10.02
N SER A 51 2.99 -4.98 -10.94
CA SER A 51 4.10 -5.55 -11.72
C SER A 51 4.83 -4.47 -12.50
N ARG A 52 4.10 -3.61 -13.21
CA ARG A 52 4.67 -2.49 -14.00
C ARG A 52 5.46 -1.51 -13.13
N VAL A 53 4.90 -1.12 -11.98
CA VAL A 53 5.55 -0.15 -11.08
C VAL A 53 6.78 -0.77 -10.44
N MET A 54 6.70 -2.01 -9.96
CA MET A 54 7.85 -2.71 -9.37
C MET A 54 8.99 -2.88 -10.40
N GLU A 55 8.68 -3.26 -11.63
CA GLU A 55 9.67 -3.32 -12.71
C GLU A 55 10.32 -1.96 -12.97
N ALA A 56 9.53 -0.89 -13.05
CA ALA A 56 10.06 0.46 -13.21
C ALA A 56 10.98 0.87 -12.04
N PHE A 57 10.66 0.48 -10.81
CA PHE A 57 11.51 0.75 -9.65
C PHE A 57 12.87 0.04 -9.73
N THR A 58 12.96 -1.13 -10.35
CA THR A 58 14.27 -1.81 -10.53
C THR A 58 15.25 -1.00 -11.37
N LEU A 59 14.75 -0.09 -12.20
CA LEU A 59 15.55 0.78 -13.07
C LEU A 59 15.93 2.11 -12.43
N LEU A 60 15.40 2.43 -11.25
CA LEU A 60 15.72 3.68 -10.55
C LEU A 60 17.04 3.55 -9.80
N PRO A 61 18.00 4.51 -9.96
CA PRO A 61 19.30 4.46 -9.27
C PRO A 61 19.21 4.45 -7.74
N ILE A 62 18.13 4.97 -7.18
CA ILE A 62 17.89 5.00 -5.74
C ILE A 62 17.49 3.66 -5.15
N THR A 63 17.03 2.71 -5.97
CA THR A 63 16.51 1.42 -5.52
C THR A 63 17.62 0.46 -5.17
N LYS A 64 17.64 -0.02 -3.94
CA LYS A 64 18.56 -1.06 -3.48
C LYS A 64 17.94 -2.45 -3.52
N LYS A 65 16.71 -2.57 -3.03
CA LYS A 65 16.01 -3.85 -2.95
C LYS A 65 14.50 -3.66 -2.98
N ILE A 66 13.81 -4.49 -3.72
CA ILE A 66 12.34 -4.58 -3.70
C ILE A 66 11.98 -5.91 -3.03
N TYR A 67 11.09 -5.85 -2.03
CA TYR A 67 10.66 -7.03 -1.30
C TYR A 67 9.42 -7.65 -1.99
N PRO A 68 9.32 -9.00 -2.00
CA PRO A 68 8.15 -9.70 -2.51
C PRO A 68 6.87 -9.26 -1.80
N THR A 69 5.75 -9.27 -2.53
CA THR A 69 4.46 -8.85 -1.97
C THR A 69 3.28 -9.50 -2.68
N ASP A 70 2.25 -9.84 -1.92
CA ASP A 70 0.92 -10.22 -2.41
C ASP A 70 -0.14 -9.13 -2.19
N ALA A 71 0.27 -8.01 -1.58
CA ALA A 71 -0.61 -6.89 -1.25
C ALA A 71 -0.76 -5.90 -2.43
N ASN A 72 -1.62 -4.89 -2.24
CA ASN A 72 -1.74 -3.72 -3.12
C ASN A 72 -0.67 -2.65 -2.85
N PHE A 73 0.41 -3.01 -2.21
CA PHE A 73 1.60 -2.18 -1.98
C PHE A 73 2.84 -3.06 -2.00
N PHE A 74 4.00 -2.46 -2.14
CA PHE A 74 5.28 -3.13 -1.94
C PHE A 74 6.20 -2.30 -1.03
N LEU A 75 7.18 -2.99 -0.45
CA LEU A 75 8.24 -2.37 0.32
C LEU A 75 9.50 -2.31 -0.55
N VAL A 76 10.12 -1.15 -0.58
CA VAL A 76 11.38 -0.92 -1.32
C VAL A 76 12.39 -0.28 -0.39
N GLU A 77 13.59 -0.84 -0.37
CA GLU A 77 14.77 -0.22 0.23
C GLU A 77 15.41 0.71 -0.78
N VAL A 78 15.65 1.95 -0.37
CA VAL A 78 16.25 3.00 -1.19
C VAL A 78 17.54 3.51 -0.55
N THR A 79 18.29 4.34 -1.26
CA THR A 79 19.56 4.90 -0.74
C THR A 79 19.35 5.78 0.49
N ASP A 80 18.33 6.63 0.47
CA ASP A 80 17.91 7.49 1.59
C ASP A 80 16.39 7.64 1.59
N ALA A 81 15.73 6.92 2.48
CA ALA A 81 14.26 6.93 2.56
C ALA A 81 13.71 8.26 3.10
N GLN A 82 14.44 8.96 3.96
CA GLN A 82 13.95 10.23 4.49
C GLN A 82 14.01 11.33 3.43
N SER A 83 15.14 11.47 2.77
CA SER A 83 15.31 12.47 1.70
C SER A 83 14.34 12.22 0.53
N THR A 84 14.20 10.95 0.10
CA THR A 84 13.24 10.56 -0.95
C THR A 84 11.80 10.86 -0.54
N TYR A 85 11.43 10.58 0.71
CA TYR A 85 10.11 10.88 1.24
C TYR A 85 9.81 12.38 1.23
N ASP A 86 10.73 13.20 1.74
CA ASP A 86 10.57 14.66 1.84
C ASP A 86 10.46 15.28 0.43
N TYR A 87 11.25 14.79 -0.51
CA TYR A 87 11.15 15.19 -1.92
C TYR A 87 9.77 14.86 -2.52
N LEU A 88 9.28 13.63 -2.34
CA LEU A 88 7.97 13.23 -2.85
C LEU A 88 6.84 14.07 -2.23
N VAL A 89 6.90 14.34 -0.93
CA VAL A 89 5.95 15.22 -0.24
C VAL A 89 5.97 16.63 -0.85
N SER A 90 7.14 17.17 -1.18
CA SER A 90 7.25 18.48 -1.85
C SER A 90 6.59 18.52 -3.23
N LYS A 91 6.42 17.35 -3.86
CA LYS A 91 5.71 17.17 -5.14
C LYS A 91 4.22 16.81 -4.95
N GLY A 92 3.72 16.79 -3.71
CA GLY A 92 2.34 16.40 -3.40
C GLY A 92 2.09 14.89 -3.43
N ILE A 93 3.15 14.07 -3.50
CA ILE A 93 3.06 12.61 -3.57
C ILE A 93 3.34 12.02 -2.19
N ILE A 94 2.34 11.32 -1.62
CA ILE A 94 2.43 10.76 -0.27
C ILE A 94 2.68 9.26 -0.34
N VAL A 95 3.83 8.84 0.17
CA VAL A 95 4.18 7.43 0.40
C VAL A 95 4.32 7.18 1.91
N ARG A 96 4.62 5.96 2.32
CA ARG A 96 4.83 5.65 3.75
C ARG A 96 6.32 5.45 4.01
N ASN A 97 6.94 6.39 4.73
CA ASN A 97 8.29 6.19 5.27
C ASN A 97 8.25 5.14 6.38
N ARG A 98 9.03 4.05 6.22
CA ARG A 98 9.11 2.93 7.16
C ARG A 98 10.48 2.85 7.86
N ASN A 99 11.34 3.84 7.67
CA ASN A 99 12.70 3.87 8.18
C ASN A 99 12.83 3.65 9.71
N ARG A 100 11.78 4.02 10.48
CA ARG A 100 11.75 3.86 11.94
C ARG A 100 11.18 2.50 12.39
N VAL A 101 10.80 1.63 11.46
CA VAL A 101 10.26 0.31 11.77
C VAL A 101 11.42 -0.69 11.83
N THR A 102 11.42 -1.53 12.86
CA THR A 102 12.42 -2.60 13.03
C THR A 102 12.54 -3.41 11.74
N MET A 103 13.78 -3.65 11.29
CA MET A 103 14.13 -4.35 10.05
C MET A 103 13.70 -3.67 8.74
N CYS A 104 13.24 -2.41 8.77
CA CYS A 104 12.85 -1.64 7.59
C CYS A 104 13.73 -0.39 7.39
N GLY A 105 15.02 -0.47 7.74
CA GLY A 105 15.96 0.65 7.52
C GLY A 105 15.97 1.09 6.06
N ASN A 106 15.89 2.39 5.82
CA ASN A 106 15.81 3.00 4.49
C ASN A 106 14.69 2.45 3.58
N CYS A 107 13.58 2.00 4.18
CA CYS A 107 12.46 1.47 3.41
C CYS A 107 11.31 2.48 3.26
N LEU A 108 10.76 2.50 2.06
CA LEU A 108 9.49 3.14 1.72
C LEU A 108 8.45 2.08 1.39
N ARG A 109 7.21 2.27 1.83
CA ARG A 109 6.06 1.48 1.38
C ARG A 109 5.31 2.26 0.33
N ILE A 110 5.26 1.70 -0.86
CA ILE A 110 4.61 2.27 -2.03
C ILE A 110 3.26 1.55 -2.24
N THR A 111 2.17 2.28 -2.10
CA THR A 111 0.84 1.76 -2.43
C THR A 111 0.59 1.92 -3.91
N ILE A 112 0.02 0.91 -4.55
CA ILE A 112 -0.34 0.95 -5.96
C ILE A 112 -1.60 1.79 -6.12
N GLY A 113 -1.46 2.90 -6.81
CA GLY A 113 -2.53 3.81 -7.17
C GLY A 113 -3.10 3.54 -8.56
N THR A 114 -3.80 4.50 -9.11
CA THR A 114 -4.24 4.53 -10.51
C THR A 114 -3.04 4.63 -11.46
N LYS A 115 -3.27 4.38 -12.75
CA LYS A 115 -2.21 4.54 -13.78
C LYS A 115 -1.60 5.94 -13.77
N THR A 116 -2.43 6.96 -13.58
CA THR A 116 -1.99 8.37 -13.54
C THR A 116 -1.12 8.63 -12.31
N GLU A 117 -1.59 8.27 -11.12
CA GLU A 117 -0.85 8.45 -9.87
C GLU A 117 0.50 7.69 -9.89
N ASN A 118 0.49 6.45 -10.39
CA ASN A 118 1.72 5.68 -10.54
C ASN A 118 2.69 6.31 -11.56
N ALA A 119 2.18 6.90 -12.64
CA ALA A 119 3.01 7.59 -13.63
C ALA A 119 3.64 8.88 -13.05
N GLU A 120 2.88 9.64 -12.27
CA GLU A 120 3.36 10.84 -11.57
C GLU A 120 4.46 10.48 -10.55
N LEU A 121 4.25 9.42 -9.75
CA LEU A 121 5.25 8.90 -8.82
C LEU A 121 6.56 8.54 -9.54
N LEU A 122 6.47 7.76 -10.62
CA LEU A 122 7.64 7.34 -11.37
C LEU A 122 8.35 8.52 -12.07
N ALA A 123 7.59 9.49 -12.57
CA ALA A 123 8.16 10.70 -13.17
C ALA A 123 8.93 11.54 -12.13
N ALA A 124 8.35 11.72 -10.93
CA ALA A 124 9.02 12.42 -9.85
C ALA A 124 10.32 11.70 -9.43
N LEU A 125 10.29 10.37 -9.25
CA LEU A 125 11.47 9.61 -8.85
C LEU A 125 12.59 9.54 -9.91
N ARG A 126 12.26 9.70 -11.20
CA ARG A 126 13.27 9.79 -12.28
C ARG A 126 13.95 11.15 -12.34
N ALA A 127 13.35 12.16 -11.74
CA ALA A 127 13.88 13.52 -11.67
C ALA A 127 14.66 13.80 -10.37
N LEU A 128 14.73 12.82 -9.47
CA LEU A 128 15.50 12.86 -8.24
C LEU A 128 16.96 12.49 -8.49
#